data_b0aef601b6a2117d18de7fa99910d15b
#
_entry.id   b0aef601b6a2117d18de7fa99910d15b
#
_cell.length_a   1.000
_cell.length_b   1.000
_cell.length_c   1.000
_cell.angle_alpha   90.00
_cell.angle_beta   90.00
_cell.angle_gamma   90.00
#
_symmetry.space_group_name_H-M   'P 1'
#
loop_
_entity.id
_entity.type
_entity.pdbx_description
1 polymer ?
#
loop_
_entity_poly.entity_id
_entity_poly.type
_entity_poly.pdbx_seq_one_letter_code
_entity_poly.pdbx_strand_id
1 'polypeptide(L)'
;MVRVHIWLRKKEDMSSEEFRDYWLTKHAPIAGEGYEHLTGYVVNLVTRVPEGEVAPYDGVAELTWDSRDDFKADMASDVAKRSTEDLANFTDGFGLLFVEQTVVK
;
A
#
# COMPACT_ATOMS: atom_id res chain seq x y z
N MET A 1 17.74 -4.09 -4.35
CA MET A 1 16.47 -4.04 -3.59
C MET A 1 15.46 -3.17 -4.34
N VAL A 2 14.21 -3.60 -4.37
CA VAL A 2 13.10 -2.79 -4.89
C VAL A 2 12.26 -2.33 -3.70
N ARG A 3 12.00 -1.03 -3.64
CA ARG A 3 11.17 -0.41 -2.62
C ARG A 3 10.07 0.42 -3.29
N VAL A 4 8.83 0.15 -2.90
CA VAL A 4 7.66 0.79 -3.49
C VAL A 4 6.87 1.48 -2.40
N HIS A 5 6.49 2.73 -2.63
CA HIS A 5 5.52 3.43 -1.79
C HIS A 5 4.20 3.52 -2.54
N ILE A 6 3.13 3.11 -1.90
CA ILE A 6 1.78 3.18 -2.45
C ILE A 6 0.94 4.05 -1.54
N TRP A 7 0.52 5.22 -2.05
CA TRP A 7 -0.40 6.07 -1.31
C TRP A 7 -1.84 5.71 -1.66
N LEU A 8 -2.72 5.74 -0.67
CA LEU A 8 -4.13 5.42 -0.83
C LEU A 8 -5.02 6.53 -0.30
N ARG A 9 -6.09 6.81 -1.03
CA ARG A 9 -7.15 7.70 -0.58
C ARG A 9 -8.39 6.84 -0.32
N LYS A 10 -8.96 6.93 0.89
CA LYS A 10 -10.14 6.15 1.23
C LYS A 10 -11.35 6.56 0.39
N LYS A 11 -12.29 5.66 0.22
CA LYS A 11 -13.58 5.98 -0.38
C LYS A 11 -14.29 7.06 0.42
N GLU A 12 -14.96 7.96 -0.28
CA GLU A 12 -15.64 9.10 0.34
C GLU A 12 -16.74 8.66 1.32
N ASP A 13 -17.47 7.59 1.00
CA ASP A 13 -18.55 7.05 1.83
C ASP A 13 -18.09 6.12 2.95
N MET A 14 -16.79 5.98 3.13
CA MET A 14 -16.16 5.10 4.11
C MET A 14 -15.55 5.92 5.24
N SER A 15 -15.75 5.50 6.49
CA SER A 15 -15.08 6.14 7.62
C SER A 15 -13.60 5.78 7.65
N SER A 16 -12.80 6.57 8.36
CA SER A 16 -11.38 6.26 8.55
C SER A 16 -11.17 4.92 9.26
N GLU A 17 -12.05 4.57 10.20
CA GLU A 17 -12.01 3.29 10.90
C GLU A 17 -12.32 2.13 9.96
N GLU A 18 -13.36 2.25 9.15
CA GLU A 18 -13.72 1.25 8.14
C GLU A 18 -12.60 1.04 7.12
N PHE A 19 -11.98 2.12 6.65
CA PHE A 19 -10.86 2.09 5.73
C PHE A 19 -9.66 1.35 6.35
N ARG A 20 -9.32 1.68 7.58
CA ARG A 20 -8.25 1.04 8.33
C ARG A 20 -8.49 -0.46 8.49
N ASP A 21 -9.69 -0.83 8.96
CA ASP A 21 -10.05 -2.22 9.21
C ASP A 21 -10.03 -3.03 7.93
N TYR A 22 -10.56 -2.48 6.84
CA TYR A 22 -10.53 -3.14 5.54
C TYR A 22 -9.11 -3.37 5.07
N TRP A 23 -8.28 -2.32 5.13
CA TRP A 23 -6.89 -2.42 4.67
C TRP A 23 -6.13 -3.48 5.44
N LEU A 24 -6.21 -3.46 6.76
CA LEU A 24 -5.40 -4.36 7.60
C LEU A 24 -5.92 -5.79 7.62
N THR A 25 -7.24 -6.00 7.51
CA THR A 25 -7.83 -7.34 7.65
C THR A 25 -8.17 -8.02 6.34
N LYS A 26 -8.38 -7.27 5.27
CA LYS A 26 -8.81 -7.82 3.97
C LYS A 26 -7.83 -7.55 2.83
N HIS A 27 -7.34 -6.32 2.70
CA HIS A 27 -6.47 -5.96 1.57
C HIS A 27 -5.02 -6.39 1.78
N ALA A 28 -4.42 -6.00 2.89
CA ALA A 28 -3.00 -6.30 3.15
C ALA A 28 -2.69 -7.80 3.12
N PRO A 29 -3.54 -8.70 3.64
CA PRO A 29 -3.26 -10.13 3.57
C PRO A 29 -3.16 -10.69 2.14
N ILE A 30 -3.81 -10.09 1.16
CA ILE A 30 -3.71 -10.57 -0.24
C ILE A 30 -2.24 -10.57 -0.68
N ALA A 31 -1.57 -9.44 -0.53
CA ALA A 31 -0.15 -9.32 -0.85
C ALA A 31 0.74 -9.97 0.21
N GLY A 32 0.46 -9.70 1.48
CA GLY A 32 1.29 -10.15 2.59
C GLY A 32 1.41 -11.67 2.71
N GLU A 33 0.35 -12.38 2.40
CA GLU A 33 0.32 -13.84 2.44
C GLU A 33 0.53 -14.46 1.06
N GLY A 34 0.19 -13.74 -0.01
CA GLY A 34 0.15 -14.28 -1.35
C GLY A 34 1.41 -14.08 -2.19
N TYR A 35 2.11 -12.95 -2.04
CA TYR A 35 3.32 -12.73 -2.82
C TYR A 35 4.45 -13.64 -2.32
N GLU A 36 5.01 -14.42 -3.25
CA GLU A 36 6.06 -15.38 -2.95
C GLU A 36 7.38 -14.72 -2.54
N HIS A 37 7.72 -13.60 -3.14
CA HIS A 37 9.02 -12.96 -3.00
C HIS A 37 9.05 -11.68 -2.16
N LEU A 38 7.89 -11.19 -1.75
CA LEU A 38 7.79 -9.98 -0.92
C LEU A 38 8.56 -10.16 0.39
N THR A 39 9.44 -9.21 0.70
CA THR A 39 10.26 -9.28 1.93
C THR A 39 9.77 -8.35 3.04
N GLY A 40 9.00 -7.35 2.71
CA GLY A 40 8.46 -6.43 3.71
C GLY A 40 7.19 -5.73 3.23
N TYR A 41 6.27 -5.52 4.17
CA TYR A 41 5.04 -4.78 3.91
C TYR A 41 4.71 -3.99 5.18
N VAL A 42 4.75 -2.68 5.08
CA VAL A 42 4.47 -1.76 6.18
C VAL A 42 3.33 -0.84 5.78
N VAL A 43 2.35 -0.70 6.65
CA VAL A 43 1.22 0.21 6.45
C VAL A 43 1.36 1.39 7.39
N ASN A 44 1.34 2.60 6.82
CA ASN A 44 1.36 3.85 7.59
C ASN A 44 0.02 4.55 7.37
N LEU A 45 -0.76 4.64 8.43
CA LEU A 45 -2.07 5.30 8.39
C LEU A 45 -1.93 6.76 8.81
N VAL A 46 -2.53 7.66 8.05
CA VAL A 46 -2.55 9.07 8.42
C VAL A 46 -3.53 9.23 9.58
N THR A 47 -3.05 9.70 10.72
CA THR A 47 -3.87 9.90 11.90
C THR A 47 -4.34 11.34 12.03
N ARG A 48 -3.55 12.27 11.53
CA ARG A 48 -3.87 13.70 11.53
C ARG A 48 -2.93 14.44 10.60
N VAL A 49 -3.30 15.65 10.24
CA VAL A 49 -2.45 16.61 9.52
C VAL A 49 -2.30 17.87 10.35
N PRO A 50 -1.32 18.73 10.05
CA PRO A 50 -1.21 20.03 10.72
C PRO A 50 -2.50 20.82 10.64
N GLU A 51 -2.76 21.61 11.68
CA GLU A 51 -3.97 22.43 11.76
C GLU A 51 -4.14 23.33 10.53
N GLY A 52 -5.33 23.31 9.95
CA GLY A 52 -5.67 24.10 8.77
C GLY A 52 -5.34 23.42 7.45
N GLU A 53 -4.75 22.23 7.47
CA GLU A 53 -4.40 21.48 6.26
C GLU A 53 -5.37 20.34 6.01
N VAL A 54 -5.41 19.86 4.76
CA VAL A 54 -6.20 18.71 4.33
C VAL A 54 -5.23 17.60 3.92
N ALA A 55 -5.47 16.39 4.40
CA ALA A 55 -4.64 15.26 4.03
C ALA A 55 -4.76 14.97 2.53
N PRO A 56 -3.64 14.89 1.79
CA PRO A 56 -3.69 14.56 0.38
C PRO A 56 -4.02 13.07 0.13
N TYR A 57 -3.79 12.24 1.13
CA TYR A 57 -4.10 10.80 1.11
C TYR A 57 -4.34 10.33 2.55
N ASP A 58 -4.83 9.10 2.70
CA ASP A 58 -5.21 8.55 4.00
C ASP A 58 -4.21 7.51 4.54
N GLY A 59 -3.32 7.03 3.70
CA GLY A 59 -2.27 6.14 4.14
C GLY A 59 -1.24 5.88 3.07
N VAL A 60 -0.09 5.35 3.50
CA VAL A 60 1.03 4.98 2.62
C VAL A 60 1.52 3.59 3.01
N ALA A 61 1.55 2.69 2.05
CA ALA A 61 2.18 1.38 2.21
C ALA A 61 3.62 1.45 1.71
N GLU A 62 4.49 0.67 2.35
CA GLU A 62 5.83 0.42 1.86
C GLU A 62 6.01 -1.07 1.66
N LEU A 63 6.37 -1.47 0.44
CA LEU A 63 6.61 -2.85 0.09
C LEU A 63 8.04 -2.99 -0.43
N THR A 64 8.71 -4.08 -0.05
CA THR A 64 10.10 -4.31 -0.44
C THR A 64 10.30 -5.70 -1.01
N TRP A 65 11.22 -5.80 -1.97
CA TRP A 65 11.70 -7.05 -2.57
C TRP A 65 13.22 -7.01 -2.63
N ASP A 66 13.85 -8.16 -2.53
CA ASP A 66 15.32 -8.23 -2.56
C ASP A 66 15.89 -7.87 -3.93
N SER A 67 15.19 -8.19 -5.00
CA SER A 67 15.66 -7.97 -6.36
C SER A 67 14.55 -7.54 -7.30
N ARG A 68 14.96 -6.96 -8.41
CA ARG A 68 14.03 -6.61 -9.48
C ARG A 68 13.35 -7.83 -10.09
N ASP A 69 14.07 -8.95 -10.20
CA ASP A 69 13.50 -10.20 -10.72
C ASP A 69 12.41 -10.74 -9.80
N ASP A 70 12.62 -10.69 -8.49
CA ASP A 70 11.61 -11.08 -7.50
C ASP A 70 10.36 -10.20 -7.59
N PHE A 71 10.57 -8.90 -7.72
CA PHE A 71 9.46 -7.96 -7.90
C PHE A 71 8.66 -8.27 -9.18
N LYS A 72 9.36 -8.49 -10.29
CA LYS A 72 8.71 -8.81 -11.57
C LYS A 72 7.92 -10.11 -11.49
N ALA A 73 8.48 -11.13 -10.83
CA ALA A 73 7.80 -12.41 -10.65
C ALA A 73 6.49 -12.24 -9.89
N ASP A 74 6.51 -11.48 -8.79
CA ASP A 74 5.30 -11.22 -8.02
C ASP A 74 4.27 -10.38 -8.80
N MET A 75 4.73 -9.39 -9.56
CA MET A 75 3.84 -8.56 -10.38
C MET A 75 3.17 -9.34 -11.51
N ALA A 76 3.77 -10.42 -11.97
CA ALA A 76 3.19 -11.30 -13.00
C ALA A 76 2.22 -12.34 -12.42
N SER A 77 2.07 -12.41 -11.11
CA SER A 77 1.22 -13.40 -10.44
C SER A 77 -0.25 -13.00 -10.40
N ASP A 78 -1.11 -13.99 -10.15
CA ASP A 78 -2.55 -13.74 -9.90
C ASP A 78 -2.76 -12.89 -8.65
N VAL A 79 -1.86 -12.97 -7.68
CA VAL A 79 -1.93 -12.17 -6.46
C VAL A 79 -1.88 -10.69 -6.78
N ALA A 80 -0.99 -10.26 -7.69
CA ALA A 80 -0.89 -8.86 -8.11
C ALA A 80 -2.21 -8.37 -8.72
N LYS A 81 -2.82 -9.20 -9.57
CA LYS A 81 -4.11 -8.87 -10.18
C LYS A 81 -5.20 -8.71 -9.11
N ARG A 82 -5.30 -9.68 -8.18
CA ARG A 82 -6.30 -9.61 -7.10
C ARG A 82 -6.09 -8.42 -6.19
N SER A 83 -4.83 -8.12 -5.86
CA SER A 83 -4.48 -6.99 -5.02
C SER A 83 -4.87 -5.66 -5.68
N THR A 84 -4.59 -5.52 -6.96
CA THR A 84 -4.94 -4.31 -7.71
C THR A 84 -6.45 -4.14 -7.83
N GLU A 85 -7.17 -5.20 -8.15
CA GLU A 85 -8.63 -5.17 -8.25
C GLU A 85 -9.29 -4.82 -6.91
N ASP A 86 -8.73 -5.30 -5.82
CA ASP A 86 -9.29 -5.06 -4.49
C ASP A 86 -9.20 -3.60 -4.05
N LEU A 87 -8.28 -2.83 -4.60
CA LEU A 87 -8.15 -1.40 -4.28
C LEU A 87 -9.47 -0.64 -4.50
N ALA A 88 -10.24 -1.00 -5.52
CA ALA A 88 -11.52 -0.36 -5.81
C ALA A 88 -12.57 -0.56 -4.72
N ASN A 89 -12.39 -1.57 -3.86
CA ASN A 89 -13.34 -1.86 -2.79
C ASN A 89 -13.25 -0.89 -1.61
N PHE A 90 -12.10 -0.21 -1.45
CA PHE A 90 -11.92 0.67 -0.28
C PHE A 90 -11.18 1.98 -0.58
N THR A 91 -10.80 2.23 -1.83
CA THR A 91 -10.11 3.46 -2.22
C THR A 91 -10.80 4.18 -3.36
N ASP A 92 -10.70 5.51 -3.37
CA ASP A 92 -11.12 6.36 -4.49
C ASP A 92 -9.92 6.85 -5.30
N GLY A 93 -8.72 6.49 -4.90
CA GLY A 93 -7.52 6.86 -5.61
C GLY A 93 -6.30 6.26 -4.95
N PHE A 94 -5.29 5.97 -5.77
CA PHE A 94 -4.01 5.47 -5.31
C PHE A 94 -2.93 5.83 -6.31
N GLY A 95 -1.70 5.78 -5.86
CA GLY A 95 -0.54 5.93 -6.72
C GLY A 95 0.63 5.12 -6.20
N LEU A 96 1.52 4.78 -7.10
CA LEU A 96 2.67 3.93 -6.81
C LEU A 96 3.94 4.67 -7.20
N LEU A 97 4.93 4.69 -6.30
CA LEU A 97 6.23 5.32 -6.52
C LEU A 97 7.32 4.30 -6.23
N PHE A 98 8.29 4.20 -7.13
CA PHE A 98 9.54 3.51 -6.83
C PHE A 98 10.45 4.49 -6.14
N VAL A 99 11.01 4.10 -5.01
CA VAL A 99 11.83 5.01 -4.19
C VAL A 99 13.17 4.39 -3.85
N GLU A 100 14.15 5.24 -3.65
CA GLU A 100 15.45 4.88 -3.08
C GLU A 100 15.51 5.51 -1.69
N GLN A 101 15.80 4.71 -0.69
CA GLN A 101 15.83 5.18 0.70
C GLN A 101 17.26 5.47 1.14
N THR A 102 17.45 6.65 1.71
CA THR A 102 18.69 7.01 2.37
C THR A 102 18.37 7.39 3.80
N VAL A 103 18.99 6.73 4.76
CA VAL A 103 18.85 7.08 6.18
C VAL A 103 19.81 8.21 6.48
N VAL A 104 19.26 9.37 6.85
CA VAL A 104 20.04 10.58 7.13
C VAL A 104 20.46 10.65 8.58
N LYS A 105 19.71 9.99 9.47
CA LYS A 105 20.01 9.99 10.90
C LYS A 105 19.62 8.70 11.58
#